data_da47851825145a6f82896f01fad327d5
#
_entry.id   da47851825145a6f82896f01fad327d5
#
_cell.length_a   1.000
_cell.length_b   1.000
_cell.length_c   1.000
_cell.angle_alpha   90.00
_cell.angle_beta   90.00
_cell.angle_gamma   90.00
#
_symmetry.space_group_name_H-M   'P 1'
#
loop_
_entity.id
_entity.type
_entity.pdbx_description
1 polymer ?
#
loop_
_entity_poly.entity_id
_entity_poly.type
_entity_poly.pdbx_seq_one_letter_code
_entity_poly.pdbx_strand_id
1 'polypeptide(L)'
;MTGEDVAARVHAYAWTDRKPGLERTRALLAALGNPEKALKFVHITGSNGKGSTAAMLASVLAAAGYRTGLFTSPHLYRFNERFQVNGAPIPDAALDRLAERVLAAADTLPEHPTEFELMTAIGFLWFAEADCDLVVVEVGLGGRLDSTN
;
A
#
# COMPACT_ATOMS: atom_id res chain seq x y z
N MET A 1 -16.88 2.39 9.36
CA MET A 1 -16.11 1.13 9.34
C MET A 1 -14.68 1.40 9.80
N THR A 2 -14.14 0.60 10.68
CA THR A 2 -12.78 0.77 11.19
C THR A 2 -11.76 0.20 10.20
N GLY A 3 -10.47 0.50 10.44
CA GLY A 3 -9.39 -0.09 9.64
C GLY A 3 -9.36 -1.61 9.77
N GLU A 4 -9.69 -2.14 10.93
CA GLU A 4 -9.73 -3.59 11.14
C GLU A 4 -10.88 -4.24 10.37
N ASP A 5 -12.01 -3.55 10.22
CA ASP A 5 -13.12 -4.02 9.39
C ASP A 5 -12.73 -4.04 7.92
N VAL A 6 -12.01 -3.02 7.47
CA VAL A 6 -11.49 -2.98 6.09
C VAL A 6 -10.50 -4.11 5.86
N ALA A 7 -9.60 -4.35 6.82
CA ALA A 7 -8.64 -5.45 6.73
C ALA A 7 -9.35 -6.79 6.56
N ALA A 8 -10.41 -7.02 7.34
CA ALA A 8 -11.20 -8.25 7.25
C ALA A 8 -11.87 -8.39 5.87
N ARG A 9 -12.41 -7.31 5.34
CA ARG A 9 -13.02 -7.30 3.99
C ARG A 9 -12.00 -7.63 2.91
N VAL A 10 -10.85 -7.00 2.97
CA VAL A 10 -9.77 -7.24 2.00
C VAL A 10 -9.31 -8.68 2.07
N HIS A 11 -9.11 -9.19 3.28
CA HIS A 11 -8.69 -10.57 3.48
C HIS A 11 -9.74 -11.56 2.94
N ALA A 12 -11.01 -11.32 3.23
CA ALA A 12 -12.09 -12.20 2.77
C ALA A 12 -12.24 -12.19 1.25
N TYR A 13 -11.99 -11.06 0.62
CA TYR A 13 -12.09 -10.91 -0.84
C TYR A 13 -10.93 -11.58 -1.56
N ALA A 14 -9.74 -11.51 -0.99
CA ALA A 14 -8.50 -11.89 -1.67
C ALA A 14 -8.34 -13.42 -1.82
N TRP A 15 -7.64 -13.81 -2.87
CA TRP A 15 -7.19 -15.19 -3.03
C TRP A 15 -5.88 -15.36 -2.28
N THR A 16 -5.92 -16.12 -1.19
CA THR A 16 -4.77 -16.29 -0.30
C THR A 16 -3.74 -17.27 -0.84
N ASP A 17 -4.14 -18.15 -1.76
CA ASP A 17 -3.26 -19.18 -2.32
C ASP A 17 -2.37 -18.69 -3.47
N ARG A 18 -2.65 -17.50 -3.99
CA ARG A 18 -1.91 -16.99 -5.13
C ARG A 18 -0.66 -16.27 -4.72
N LYS A 19 0.37 -16.44 -5.53
CA LYS A 19 1.58 -15.64 -5.38
C LYS A 19 1.35 -14.25 -5.95
N PRO A 20 1.99 -13.22 -5.39
CA PRO A 20 1.93 -11.88 -5.96
C PRO A 20 2.36 -11.89 -7.42
N GLY A 21 1.70 -11.09 -8.25
CA GLY A 21 2.00 -11.01 -9.67
C GLY A 21 1.96 -9.58 -10.17
N LEU A 22 3.01 -9.19 -10.91
CA LEU A 22 3.11 -7.85 -11.47
C LEU A 22 1.99 -7.54 -12.44
N GLU A 23 1.60 -8.52 -13.26
CA GLU A 23 0.56 -8.29 -14.27
C GLU A 23 -0.79 -8.00 -13.63
N ARG A 24 -1.14 -8.75 -12.57
CA ARG A 24 -2.39 -8.48 -11.85
C ARG A 24 -2.36 -7.12 -11.18
N THR A 25 -1.22 -6.78 -10.57
CA THR A 25 -1.05 -5.47 -9.93
C THR A 25 -1.19 -4.35 -10.94
N ARG A 26 -0.53 -4.49 -12.10
CA ARG A 26 -0.62 -3.49 -13.16
C ARG A 26 -2.04 -3.33 -13.68
N ALA A 27 -2.75 -4.44 -13.87
CA ALA A 27 -4.13 -4.42 -14.33
C ALA A 27 -5.04 -3.72 -13.31
N LEU A 28 -4.87 -4.01 -12.03
CA LEU A 28 -5.63 -3.37 -10.97
C LEU A 28 -5.35 -1.87 -10.91
N LEU A 29 -4.08 -1.48 -10.96
CA LEU A 29 -3.70 -0.07 -10.94
C LEU A 29 -4.20 0.67 -12.17
N ALA A 30 -4.16 0.03 -13.35
CA ALA A 30 -4.70 0.63 -14.58
C ALA A 30 -6.20 0.89 -14.45
N ALA A 31 -6.94 -0.04 -13.87
CA ALA A 31 -8.37 0.12 -13.63
C ALA A 31 -8.68 1.28 -12.68
N LEU A 32 -7.70 1.66 -11.85
CA LEU A 32 -7.80 2.75 -10.88
C LEU A 32 -7.20 4.07 -11.39
N GLY A 33 -6.77 4.13 -12.64
CA GLY A 33 -6.20 5.33 -13.24
C GLY A 33 -4.70 5.51 -13.07
N ASN A 34 -3.99 4.42 -12.77
CA ASN A 34 -2.52 4.40 -12.60
C ASN A 34 -2.03 5.41 -11.55
N PRO A 35 -2.50 5.33 -10.30
CA PRO A 35 -2.09 6.27 -9.26
C PRO A 35 -0.60 6.26 -8.99
N GLU A 36 0.09 5.14 -9.25
CA GLU A 36 1.52 5.01 -9.02
C GLU A 36 2.35 5.95 -9.90
N LYS A 37 1.83 6.39 -11.04
CA LYS A 37 2.56 7.28 -11.95
C LYS A 37 2.77 8.68 -11.39
N ALA A 38 1.97 9.07 -10.41
CA ALA A 38 2.11 10.35 -9.74
C ALA A 38 3.10 10.29 -8.57
N LEU A 39 3.68 9.12 -8.29
CA LEU A 39 4.45 8.88 -7.08
C LEU A 39 5.91 8.54 -7.40
N LYS A 40 6.80 8.90 -6.49
CA LYS A 40 8.20 8.48 -6.49
C LYS A 40 8.42 7.55 -5.32
N PHE A 41 9.11 6.45 -5.55
CA PHE A 41 9.26 5.39 -4.55
C PHE A 41 10.69 5.23 -4.09
N VAL A 42 10.85 4.93 -2.80
CA VAL A 42 12.10 4.45 -2.22
C VAL A 42 11.80 3.09 -1.60
N HIS A 43 12.41 2.04 -2.13
CA HIS A 43 12.20 0.69 -1.64
C HIS A 43 13.24 0.32 -0.59
N ILE A 44 12.78 -0.21 0.54
CA ILE A 44 13.65 -0.73 1.59
C ILE A 44 13.56 -2.25 1.55
N THR A 45 14.71 -2.89 1.32
CA THR A 45 14.80 -4.34 1.26
C THR A 45 15.71 -4.85 2.37
N GLY A 46 15.61 -6.13 2.66
CA GLY A 46 16.42 -6.76 3.69
C GLY A 46 15.58 -7.68 4.55
N SER A 47 16.23 -8.44 5.40
CA SER A 47 15.58 -9.45 6.24
C SER A 47 15.28 -8.94 7.64
N ASN A 48 16.17 -8.16 8.23
CA ASN A 48 16.03 -7.68 9.60
C ASN A 48 16.14 -6.16 9.68
N GLY A 49 15.33 -5.56 10.53
CA GLY A 49 15.41 -4.13 10.82
C GLY A 49 14.87 -3.23 9.71
N LYS A 50 14.32 -3.77 8.63
CA LYS A 50 13.84 -2.96 7.52
C LYS A 50 12.66 -2.07 7.91
N GLY A 51 11.79 -2.54 8.81
CA GLY A 51 10.67 -1.74 9.31
C GLY A 51 11.14 -0.49 10.03
N SER A 52 12.15 -0.63 10.91
CA SER A 52 12.75 0.50 11.61
C SER A 52 13.47 1.44 10.64
N THR A 53 14.20 0.88 9.68
CA THR A 53 14.91 1.68 8.66
C THR A 53 13.93 2.49 7.83
N ALA A 54 12.84 1.87 7.38
CA ALA A 54 11.82 2.55 6.60
C ALA A 54 11.17 3.69 7.37
N ALA A 55 10.81 3.44 8.63
CA ALA A 55 10.22 4.46 9.49
C ALA A 55 11.16 5.63 9.76
N MET A 56 12.45 5.33 10.00
CA MET A 56 13.46 6.36 10.20
C MET A 56 13.65 7.21 8.95
N LEU A 57 13.75 6.58 7.79
CA LEU A 57 13.91 7.30 6.53
C LEU A 57 12.71 8.19 6.26
N ALA A 58 11.50 7.67 6.44
CA ALA A 58 10.28 8.47 6.26
C ALA A 58 10.26 9.67 7.20
N SER A 59 10.69 9.49 8.45
CA SER A 59 10.77 10.57 9.44
C SER A 59 11.77 11.64 9.02
N VAL A 60 12.95 11.23 8.55
CA VAL A 60 13.98 12.16 8.06
C VAL A 60 13.48 12.95 6.87
N LEU A 61 12.84 12.30 5.90
CA LEU A 61 12.31 12.97 4.71
C LEU A 61 11.20 13.95 5.07
N ALA A 62 10.31 13.58 5.99
CA ALA A 62 9.27 14.48 6.46
C ALA A 62 9.86 15.71 7.16
N ALA A 63 10.89 15.50 8.00
CA ALA A 63 11.59 16.59 8.67
C ALA A 63 12.30 17.51 7.70
N ALA A 64 12.72 16.98 6.54
CA ALA A 64 13.37 17.77 5.49
C ALA A 64 12.35 18.55 4.62
N GLY A 65 11.07 18.43 4.90
CA GLY A 65 10.03 19.19 4.21
C GLY A 65 9.28 18.43 3.12
N TYR A 66 9.58 17.16 2.92
CA TYR A 66 8.87 16.34 1.94
C TYR A 66 7.60 15.74 2.54
N ARG A 67 6.53 15.76 1.76
CA ARG A 67 5.32 15.03 2.14
C ARG A 67 5.53 13.57 1.83
N THR A 68 5.74 12.77 2.86
CA THR A 68 6.29 11.43 2.74
C THR A 68 5.26 10.37 3.13
N GLY A 69 4.97 9.46 2.18
CA GLY A 69 4.19 8.28 2.45
C GLY A 69 5.07 7.15 2.99
N LEU A 70 4.50 6.31 3.82
CA LEU A 70 5.16 5.11 4.33
C LEU A 70 4.21 3.94 4.19
N PHE A 71 4.62 2.94 3.42
CA PHE A 71 3.87 1.70 3.25
C PHE A 71 4.68 0.56 3.86
N THR A 72 4.15 -0.03 4.93
CA THR A 72 4.83 -1.12 5.65
C THR A 72 4.00 -2.40 5.68
N SER A 73 4.68 -3.52 5.84
CA SER A 73 4.06 -4.83 5.97
C SER A 73 4.96 -5.76 6.79
N PRO A 74 4.44 -6.48 7.75
CA PRO A 74 3.08 -6.42 8.29
C PRO A 74 2.87 -5.22 9.20
N HIS A 75 1.60 -4.95 9.55
CA HIS A 75 1.31 -3.91 10.54
C HIS A 75 1.65 -4.41 11.95
N LEU A 76 1.96 -3.48 12.86
CA LEU A 76 2.31 -3.82 14.24
C LEU A 76 1.07 -3.98 15.12
N TYR A 77 0.18 -2.97 15.10
CA TYR A 77 -1.00 -2.95 15.97
C TYR A 77 -2.30 -2.73 15.21
N ARG A 78 -2.30 -1.79 14.26
CA ARG A 78 -3.50 -1.43 13.52
C ARG A 78 -3.24 -1.49 12.02
N PHE A 79 -4.25 -1.94 11.28
CA PHE A 79 -4.16 -2.03 9.83
C PHE A 79 -3.83 -0.67 9.18
N ASN A 80 -4.40 0.41 9.71
CA ASN A 80 -4.18 1.77 9.22
C ASN A 80 -2.70 2.16 9.24
N GLU A 81 -1.90 1.59 10.13
CA GLU A 81 -0.48 1.90 10.24
C GLU A 81 0.34 1.48 9.02
N ARG A 82 -0.20 0.62 8.18
CA ARG A 82 0.45 0.24 6.92
C ARG A 82 0.53 1.40 5.94
N PHE A 83 -0.32 2.42 6.12
CA PHE A 83 -0.46 3.54 5.19
C PHE A 83 -0.34 4.85 5.97
N GLN A 84 0.85 5.41 6.01
CA GLN A 84 1.09 6.63 6.77
C GLN A 84 1.56 7.76 5.85
N VAL A 85 1.15 8.97 6.18
CA VAL A 85 1.66 10.19 5.55
C VAL A 85 2.19 11.09 6.63
N ASN A 86 3.48 11.43 6.58
CA ASN A 86 4.17 12.24 7.59
C ASN A 86 3.91 11.73 9.02
N GLY A 87 3.93 10.41 9.19
CA GLY A 87 3.76 9.77 10.49
C GLY A 87 2.32 9.58 10.94
N ALA A 88 1.34 10.05 10.18
CA ALA A 88 -0.08 9.90 10.54
C ALA A 88 -0.70 8.74 9.74
N PRO A 89 -1.28 7.75 10.42
CA PRO A 89 -1.98 6.65 9.72
C PRO A 89 -3.18 7.17 8.95
N ILE A 90 -3.54 6.45 7.87
CA ILE A 90 -4.72 6.76 7.08
C ILE A 90 -5.97 6.75 7.99
N PRO A 91 -6.85 7.77 7.89
CA PRO A 91 -8.10 7.75 8.65
C PRO A 91 -9.02 6.61 8.21
N ASP A 92 -9.81 6.07 9.15
CA ASP A 92 -10.74 4.97 8.86
C ASP A 92 -11.67 5.29 7.69
N ALA A 93 -12.23 6.50 7.64
CA ALA A 93 -13.15 6.90 6.59
C ALA A 93 -12.51 6.88 5.20
N ALA A 94 -11.28 7.36 5.10
CA ALA A 94 -10.54 7.35 3.84
C ALA A 94 -10.19 5.92 3.43
N LEU A 95 -9.75 5.10 4.39
CA LEU A 95 -9.43 3.70 4.14
C LEU A 95 -10.65 2.93 3.63
N ASP A 96 -11.81 3.12 4.27
CA ASP A 96 -13.06 2.47 3.87
C ASP A 96 -13.46 2.87 2.43
N ARG A 97 -13.42 4.16 2.15
CA ARG A 97 -13.77 4.69 0.82
C ARG A 97 -12.86 4.15 -0.27
N LEU A 98 -11.55 4.13 -0.01
CA LEU A 98 -10.57 3.64 -0.99
C LEU A 98 -10.65 2.13 -1.15
N ALA A 99 -10.90 1.40 -0.06
CA ALA A 99 -11.07 -0.06 -0.15
C ALA A 99 -12.27 -0.41 -1.02
N GLU A 100 -13.39 0.29 -0.89
CA GLU A 100 -14.57 0.06 -1.75
C GLU A 100 -14.21 0.27 -3.22
N ARG A 101 -13.49 1.35 -3.51
CA ARG A 101 -13.07 1.66 -4.86
C ARG A 101 -12.16 0.59 -5.44
N VAL A 102 -11.19 0.11 -4.64
CA VAL A 102 -10.25 -0.93 -5.07
C VAL A 102 -10.97 -2.25 -5.31
N LEU A 103 -11.86 -2.65 -4.39
CA LEU A 103 -12.59 -3.90 -4.54
C LEU A 103 -13.51 -3.87 -5.77
N ALA A 104 -14.16 -2.74 -6.04
CA ALA A 104 -14.99 -2.58 -7.23
C ALA A 104 -14.15 -2.70 -8.51
N ALA A 105 -12.98 -2.10 -8.54
CA ALA A 105 -12.06 -2.23 -9.69
C ALA A 105 -11.58 -3.67 -9.84
N ALA A 106 -11.28 -4.35 -8.75
CA ALA A 106 -10.84 -5.74 -8.78
C ALA A 106 -11.90 -6.68 -9.35
N ASP A 107 -13.18 -6.38 -9.13
CA ASP A 107 -14.27 -7.17 -9.68
C ASP A 107 -14.31 -7.16 -11.22
N THR A 108 -13.71 -6.16 -11.86
CA THR A 108 -13.66 -6.06 -13.32
C THR A 108 -12.53 -6.86 -13.94
N LEU A 109 -11.63 -7.41 -13.12
CA LEU A 109 -10.44 -8.10 -13.61
C LEU A 109 -10.70 -9.59 -13.83
N PRO A 110 -10.05 -10.20 -14.85
CA PRO A 110 -10.20 -11.64 -15.11
C PRO A 110 -9.56 -12.50 -14.03
N GLU A 111 -8.51 -12.01 -13.37
CA GLU A 111 -7.83 -12.72 -12.29
C GLU A 111 -8.05 -12.01 -10.95
N HIS A 112 -8.32 -12.80 -9.93
CA HIS A 112 -8.58 -12.29 -8.59
C HIS A 112 -7.28 -11.86 -7.91
N PRO A 113 -7.17 -10.60 -7.43
CA PRO A 113 -5.96 -10.14 -6.77
C PRO A 113 -5.70 -10.80 -5.42
N THR A 114 -4.45 -10.80 -5.02
CA THR A 114 -4.06 -11.20 -3.68
C THR A 114 -4.31 -10.06 -2.68
N GLU A 115 -4.27 -10.40 -1.39
CA GLU A 115 -4.43 -9.40 -0.32
C GLU A 115 -3.39 -8.29 -0.44
N PHE A 116 -2.13 -8.66 -0.66
CA PHE A 116 -1.06 -7.68 -0.80
C PHE A 116 -1.26 -6.76 -2.00
N GLU A 117 -1.73 -7.30 -3.11
CA GLU A 117 -2.03 -6.51 -4.31
C GLU A 117 -3.14 -5.51 -4.05
N LEU A 118 -4.18 -5.93 -3.32
CA LEU A 118 -5.27 -5.03 -2.93
C LEU A 118 -4.79 -3.92 -2.01
N MET A 119 -3.97 -4.26 -1.02
CA MET A 119 -3.40 -3.28 -0.09
C MET A 119 -2.48 -2.30 -0.81
N THR A 120 -1.68 -2.78 -1.76
CA THR A 120 -0.80 -1.93 -2.55
C THR A 120 -1.60 -0.89 -3.32
N ALA A 121 -2.71 -1.31 -3.94
CA ALA A 121 -3.58 -0.39 -4.68
C ALA A 121 -4.21 0.65 -3.76
N ILE A 122 -4.68 0.26 -2.58
CA ILE A 122 -5.23 1.18 -1.59
C ILE A 122 -4.19 2.21 -1.19
N GLY A 123 -2.98 1.75 -0.87
CA GLY A 123 -1.89 2.63 -0.46
C GLY A 123 -1.52 3.64 -1.53
N PHE A 124 -1.38 3.19 -2.76
CA PHE A 124 -0.99 4.07 -3.86
C PHE A 124 -2.06 5.12 -4.15
N LEU A 125 -3.34 4.74 -4.09
CA LEU A 125 -4.43 5.72 -4.21
C LEU A 125 -4.36 6.76 -3.10
N TRP A 126 -4.12 6.31 -1.86
CA TRP A 126 -4.05 7.22 -0.72
C TRP A 126 -2.87 8.19 -0.85
N PHE A 127 -1.69 7.67 -1.19
CA PHE A 127 -0.51 8.52 -1.31
C PHE A 127 -0.63 9.52 -2.46
N ALA A 128 -1.25 9.12 -3.58
CA ALA A 128 -1.50 10.04 -4.69
C ALA A 128 -2.53 11.11 -4.30
N GLU A 129 -3.60 10.73 -3.62
CA GLU A 129 -4.62 11.66 -3.15
C GLU A 129 -4.04 12.65 -2.14
N ALA A 130 -3.11 12.19 -1.30
CA ALA A 130 -2.44 13.01 -0.30
C ALA A 130 -1.31 13.87 -0.87
N ASP A 131 -1.06 13.81 -2.17
CA ASP A 131 0.00 14.55 -2.86
C ASP A 131 1.39 14.31 -2.26
N CYS A 132 1.71 13.05 -1.99
CA CYS A 132 3.02 12.71 -1.46
C CYS A 132 4.13 13.00 -2.47
N ASP A 133 5.22 13.60 -2.00
CA ASP A 133 6.42 13.83 -2.79
C ASP A 133 7.20 12.53 -3.00
N LEU A 134 7.25 11.71 -1.96
CA LEU A 134 7.98 10.44 -1.93
C LEU A 134 7.18 9.42 -1.15
N VAL A 135 7.32 8.15 -1.52
CA VAL A 135 6.74 7.04 -0.77
C VAL A 135 7.84 6.05 -0.42
N VAL A 136 8.03 5.80 0.87
CA VAL A 136 8.96 4.78 1.35
C VAL A 136 8.19 3.48 1.47
N VAL A 137 8.65 2.45 0.77
CA VAL A 137 8.00 1.14 0.73
C VAL A 137 8.89 0.09 1.36
N GLU A 138 8.38 -0.56 2.39
CA GLU A 138 9.04 -1.73 2.97
C GLU A 138 8.59 -2.96 2.18
N VAL A 139 9.55 -3.65 1.58
CA VAL A 139 9.29 -4.81 0.74
C VAL A 139 9.21 -6.08 1.58
N GLY A 140 8.12 -6.82 1.47
CA GLY A 140 7.89 -8.01 2.28
C GLY A 140 8.73 -9.21 1.92
N LEU A 141 8.83 -9.54 0.63
CA LEU A 141 9.53 -10.74 0.16
C LEU A 141 10.38 -10.38 -1.06
N GLY A 142 11.68 -10.29 -0.91
CA GLY A 142 12.63 -10.01 -1.98
C GLY A 142 12.07 -9.04 -3.05
N GLY A 143 12.68 -7.90 -3.23
CA GLY A 143 12.10 -6.80 -4.00
C GLY A 143 11.58 -7.14 -5.39
N ARG A 144 12.16 -8.11 -6.06
CA ARG A 144 11.82 -8.44 -7.43
C ARG A 144 10.47 -9.12 -7.60
N LEU A 145 10.01 -9.84 -6.59
CA LEU A 145 8.75 -10.55 -6.61
C LEU A 145 7.62 -9.79 -5.93
N ASP A 146 7.93 -8.62 -5.42
CA ASP A 146 6.96 -7.78 -4.71
C ASP A 146 6.15 -6.97 -5.72
N SER A 147 4.85 -6.89 -5.51
CA SER A 147 3.94 -6.19 -6.42
C SER A 147 4.14 -4.68 -6.44
N THR A 148 4.91 -4.13 -5.51
CA THR A 148 5.25 -2.70 -5.51
C THR A 148 6.41 -2.34 -6.44
N ASN A 149 7.07 -3.32 -6.99
CA ASN A 149 8.17 -3.08 -7.93
C ASN A 149 7.71 -2.45 -9.23
#